data_96318b893fa5e110a5e58cb07f60a363
#
_entry.id   96318b893fa5e110a5e58cb07f60a363
#
_cell.length_a   1.000
_cell.length_b   1.000
_cell.length_c   1.000
_cell.angle_alpha   90.00
_cell.angle_beta   90.00
_cell.angle_gamma   90.00
#
_symmetry.space_group_name_H-M   'P 1'
#
loop_
_entity.id
_entity.type
_entity.pdbx_description
1 polymer ?
#
loop_
_entity_poly.entity_id
_entity_poly.type
_entity_poly.pdbx_seq_one_letter_code
_entity_poly.pdbx_strand_id
1 'polypeptide(L)'
;MKNLRNCYAAFLLFALLFVSAAAPAQTDLQQKLGRISTITETRPLESTRFSEKYVTYFTQPLDHRRPEKGSFRQRVIVSHVGFDRPTVIVTEGYGAAYALNPK
;
A
#
# COMPACT_ATOMS: atom_id res chain seq x y z
N MET A 1 45.20 28.03 -12.59
CA MET A 1 43.92 28.38 -11.96
C MET A 1 42.67 27.91 -12.73
N LYS A 2 42.74 27.60 -14.00
CA LYS A 2 41.58 27.08 -14.77
C LYS A 2 41.16 25.65 -14.43
N ASN A 3 42.06 24.83 -13.88
CA ASN A 3 41.79 23.39 -13.63
C ASN A 3 41.06 23.10 -12.32
N LEU A 4 41.10 23.97 -11.31
CA LEU A 4 40.42 23.78 -10.04
C LEU A 4 38.88 23.92 -10.19
N ARG A 5 38.42 24.88 -11.00
CA ARG A 5 36.96 25.09 -11.22
C ARG A 5 36.28 23.90 -11.89
N ASN A 6 36.99 23.20 -12.79
CA ASN A 6 36.47 22.02 -13.45
C ASN A 6 36.44 20.79 -12.51
N CYS A 7 37.35 20.67 -11.54
CA CYS A 7 37.32 19.61 -10.54
C CYS A 7 36.12 19.72 -9.59
N TYR A 8 35.78 20.95 -9.16
CA TYR A 8 34.58 21.13 -8.29
C TYR A 8 33.29 20.87 -9.03
N ALA A 9 33.18 21.23 -10.31
CA ALA A 9 32.02 20.95 -11.13
C ALA A 9 31.84 19.44 -11.36
N ALA A 10 32.90 18.69 -11.59
CA ALA A 10 32.87 17.24 -11.74
C ALA A 10 32.52 16.52 -10.43
N PHE A 11 33.02 17.04 -9.28
CA PHE A 11 32.73 16.49 -7.96
C PHE A 11 31.27 16.75 -7.53
N LEU A 12 30.70 17.90 -7.85
CA LEU A 12 29.29 18.23 -7.62
C LEU A 12 28.36 17.40 -8.49
N LEU A 13 28.73 17.15 -9.75
CA LEU A 13 27.94 16.26 -10.64
C LEU A 13 27.96 14.82 -10.15
N PHE A 14 29.09 14.35 -9.61
CA PHE A 14 29.22 12.99 -9.08
C PHE A 14 28.46 12.80 -7.77
N ALA A 15 28.38 13.84 -6.92
CA ALA A 15 27.63 13.80 -5.68
C ALA A 15 26.10 13.78 -5.90
N LEU A 16 25.61 14.37 -7.00
CA LEU A 16 24.17 14.35 -7.33
C LEU A 16 23.67 12.97 -7.82
N LEU A 17 24.56 12.10 -8.26
CA LEU A 17 24.20 10.76 -8.77
C LEU A 17 23.94 9.72 -7.65
N PHE A 18 24.28 10.02 -6.39
CA PHE A 18 24.15 9.09 -5.26
C PHE A 18 22.88 9.26 -4.42
N VAL A 19 21.98 10.20 -4.74
CA VAL A 19 20.68 10.27 -4.09
C VAL A 19 19.68 9.38 -4.85
N SER A 20 20.01 8.10 -4.99
CA SER A 20 19.01 7.09 -5.24
C SER A 20 18.26 6.89 -3.93
N ALA A 21 17.14 7.58 -3.76
CA ALA A 21 16.19 7.24 -2.72
C ALA A 21 15.76 5.79 -2.98
N ALA A 22 16.31 4.85 -2.22
CA ALA A 22 15.86 3.46 -2.24
C ALA A 22 14.40 3.46 -1.80
N ALA A 23 13.48 3.41 -2.76
CA ALA A 23 12.08 3.18 -2.47
C ALA A 23 11.99 1.84 -1.70
N PRO A 24 11.29 1.78 -0.57
CA PRO A 24 11.14 0.52 0.16
C PRO A 24 10.58 -0.53 -0.78
N ALA A 25 11.21 -1.71 -0.83
CA ALA A 25 10.73 -2.81 -1.65
C ALA A 25 9.30 -3.18 -1.21
N GLN A 26 8.39 -3.30 -2.19
CA GLN A 26 7.03 -3.74 -1.91
C GLN A 26 7.04 -5.17 -1.39
N THR A 27 6.25 -5.44 -0.35
CA THR A 27 6.08 -6.80 0.17
C THR A 27 5.28 -7.66 -0.81
N ASP A 28 5.36 -8.99 -0.65
CA ASP A 28 4.61 -9.93 -1.50
C ASP A 28 3.08 -9.69 -1.37
N LEU A 29 2.61 -9.38 -0.16
CA LEU A 29 1.21 -9.04 0.06
C LEU A 29 0.80 -7.75 -0.68
N GLN A 30 1.62 -6.70 -0.62
CA GLN A 30 1.36 -5.46 -1.36
C GLN A 30 1.28 -5.71 -2.86
N GLN A 31 2.18 -6.52 -3.40
CA GLN A 31 2.17 -6.88 -4.82
C GLN A 31 0.90 -7.64 -5.21
N LYS A 32 0.46 -8.57 -4.36
CA LYS A 32 -0.78 -9.33 -4.58
C LYS A 32 -2.01 -8.45 -4.52
N LEU A 33 -2.10 -7.55 -3.53
CA LEU A 33 -3.19 -6.58 -3.44
C LEU A 33 -3.22 -5.64 -4.65
N GLY A 34 -2.08 -5.19 -5.12
CA GLY A 34 -1.96 -4.31 -6.30
C GLY A 34 -2.38 -4.97 -7.62
N ARG A 35 -2.45 -6.29 -7.70
CA ARG A 35 -2.95 -7.03 -8.89
C ARG A 35 -4.48 -7.14 -8.93
N ILE A 36 -5.17 -6.81 -7.85
CA ILE A 36 -6.64 -6.87 -7.79
C ILE A 36 -7.20 -5.57 -8.38
N SER A 37 -7.76 -5.64 -9.57
CA SER A 37 -8.21 -4.48 -10.34
C SER A 37 -9.33 -3.66 -9.66
N THR A 38 -10.09 -4.28 -8.76
CA THR A 38 -11.16 -3.60 -8.00
C THR A 38 -10.65 -2.84 -6.78
N ILE A 39 -9.39 -3.06 -6.38
CA ILE A 39 -8.75 -2.28 -5.32
C ILE A 39 -8.28 -0.95 -5.91
N THR A 40 -8.83 0.14 -5.42
CA THR A 40 -8.50 1.50 -5.87
C THR A 40 -7.47 2.20 -4.98
N GLU A 41 -7.30 1.71 -3.75
CA GLU A 41 -6.37 2.29 -2.80
C GLU A 41 -5.95 1.25 -1.76
N THR A 42 -4.67 1.24 -1.39
CA THR A 42 -4.12 0.43 -0.30
C THR A 42 -3.19 1.30 0.53
N ARG A 43 -3.44 1.38 1.83
CA ARG A 43 -2.60 2.12 2.78
C ARG A 43 -2.14 1.20 3.90
N PRO A 44 -0.85 1.22 4.29
CA PRO A 44 -0.37 0.48 5.44
C PRO A 44 -0.98 1.02 6.74
N LEU A 45 -1.21 0.12 7.69
CA LEU A 45 -1.58 0.42 9.05
C LEU A 45 -0.53 -0.17 10.00
N GLU A 46 -0.20 0.55 11.04
CA GLU A 46 0.68 0.03 12.08
C GLU A 46 -0.01 -1.11 12.83
N SER A 47 0.78 -2.12 13.22
CA SER A 47 0.31 -3.22 14.02
C SER A 47 1.45 -3.84 14.81
N THR A 48 1.16 -4.22 16.06
CA THR A 48 2.06 -4.99 16.91
C THR A 48 1.74 -6.48 16.89
N ARG A 49 0.59 -6.86 16.36
CA ARG A 49 0.08 -8.26 16.37
C ARG A 49 0.21 -8.94 15.00
N PHE A 50 0.21 -8.18 13.92
CA PHE A 50 0.23 -8.70 12.56
C PHE A 50 1.53 -8.29 11.88
N SER A 51 2.10 -9.19 11.10
CA SER A 51 3.31 -8.89 10.33
C SER A 51 3.09 -7.78 9.32
N GLU A 52 1.88 -7.72 8.76
CA GLU A 52 1.44 -6.65 7.87
C GLU A 52 -0.03 -6.35 8.09
N LYS A 53 -0.40 -5.09 8.02
CA LYS A 53 -1.78 -4.65 8.12
C LYS A 53 -2.05 -3.52 7.14
N TYR A 54 -3.17 -3.61 6.42
CA TYR A 54 -3.55 -2.63 5.41
C TYR A 54 -5.02 -2.26 5.52
N VAL A 55 -5.34 -1.01 5.23
CA VAL A 55 -6.69 -0.64 4.81
C VAL A 55 -6.73 -0.57 3.29
N THR A 56 -7.67 -1.26 2.70
CA THR A 56 -7.90 -1.31 1.26
C THR A 56 -9.30 -0.79 0.93
N TYR A 57 -9.44 -0.17 -0.23
CA TYR A 57 -10.73 0.29 -0.73
C TYR A 57 -11.04 -0.40 -2.05
N PHE A 58 -12.18 -1.07 -2.08
CA PHE A 58 -12.72 -1.72 -3.27
C PHE A 58 -13.79 -0.87 -3.90
N THR A 59 -13.78 -0.75 -5.21
CA THR A 59 -14.92 -0.22 -5.94
C THR A 59 -15.89 -1.34 -6.25
N GLN A 60 -17.11 -1.21 -5.77
CA GLN A 60 -18.20 -2.17 -5.96
C GLN A 60 -19.36 -1.50 -6.70
N PRO A 61 -20.01 -2.19 -7.66
CA PRO A 61 -21.23 -1.67 -8.27
C PRO A 61 -22.37 -1.65 -7.24
N LEU A 62 -23.23 -0.64 -7.32
CA LEU A 62 -24.46 -0.57 -6.51
C LEU A 62 -25.42 -1.72 -6.82
N ASP A 63 -25.45 -2.14 -8.07
CA ASP A 63 -26.25 -3.27 -8.56
C ASP A 63 -25.36 -4.14 -9.46
N HIS A 64 -25.01 -5.34 -9.02
CA HIS A 64 -24.17 -6.27 -9.78
C HIS A 64 -24.79 -6.72 -11.12
N ARG A 65 -26.11 -6.64 -11.26
CA ARG A 65 -26.81 -6.95 -12.52
C ARG A 65 -26.83 -5.75 -13.47
N ARG A 66 -26.65 -4.55 -12.95
CA ARG A 66 -26.69 -3.29 -13.69
C ARG A 66 -25.57 -2.36 -13.21
N PRO A 67 -24.31 -2.70 -13.52
CA PRO A 67 -23.15 -1.96 -13.01
C PRO A 67 -23.09 -0.48 -13.47
N GLU A 68 -23.81 -0.14 -14.55
CA GLU A 68 -23.94 1.22 -15.06
C GLU A 68 -24.72 2.16 -14.11
N LYS A 69 -25.44 1.62 -13.12
CA LYS A 69 -26.21 2.42 -12.15
C LYS A 69 -25.37 3.13 -11.10
N GLY A 70 -24.07 2.94 -11.13
CA GLY A 70 -23.14 3.58 -10.22
C GLY A 70 -22.38 2.60 -9.33
N SER A 71 -21.48 3.12 -8.53
CA SER A 71 -20.61 2.34 -7.66
C SER A 71 -20.43 3.00 -6.30
N PHE A 72 -19.93 2.24 -5.35
CA PHE A 72 -19.52 2.72 -4.03
C PHE A 72 -18.15 2.17 -3.67
N ARG A 73 -17.48 2.79 -2.71
CA ARG A 73 -16.20 2.32 -2.17
C ARG A 73 -16.45 1.54 -0.87
N GLN A 74 -16.04 0.30 -0.88
CA GLN A 74 -16.08 -0.57 0.29
C GLN A 74 -14.69 -0.61 0.95
N ARG A 75 -14.63 -0.31 2.23
CA ARG A 75 -13.40 -0.42 3.01
C ARG A 75 -13.24 -1.84 3.54
N VAL A 76 -12.05 -2.40 3.35
CA VAL A 76 -11.65 -3.71 3.88
C VAL A 76 -10.33 -3.56 4.62
N ILE A 77 -10.22 -4.14 5.80
CA ILE A 77 -8.99 -4.18 6.57
C ILE A 77 -8.39 -5.57 6.43
N VAL A 78 -7.17 -5.62 5.94
CA VAL A 78 -6.38 -6.84 5.77
C VAL A 78 -5.36 -6.91 6.90
N SER A 79 -5.46 -7.93 7.75
CA SER A 79 -4.49 -8.22 8.81
C SER A 79 -3.80 -9.54 8.47
N HIS A 80 -2.51 -9.49 8.14
CA HIS A 80 -1.76 -10.62 7.60
C HIS A 80 -0.74 -11.14 8.61
N VAL A 81 -0.69 -12.46 8.75
CA VAL A 81 0.31 -13.17 9.57
C VAL A 81 1.23 -14.01 8.68
N GLY A 82 0.68 -14.65 7.66
CA GLY A 82 1.43 -15.49 6.73
C GLY A 82 0.48 -16.16 5.72
N PHE A 83 1.00 -16.52 4.56
CA PHE A 83 0.22 -17.16 3.49
C PHE A 83 -0.09 -18.63 3.78
N ASP A 84 0.58 -19.22 4.73
CA ASP A 84 0.38 -20.60 5.22
C ASP A 84 -0.73 -20.70 6.29
N ARG A 85 -1.34 -19.59 6.65
CA ARG A 85 -2.37 -19.52 7.68
C ARG A 85 -3.76 -19.46 7.09
N PRO A 86 -4.78 -20.02 7.80
CA PRO A 86 -6.15 -19.92 7.35
C PRO A 86 -6.64 -18.47 7.30
N THR A 87 -7.48 -18.17 6.32
CA THR A 87 -8.12 -16.86 6.19
C THR A 87 -9.40 -16.81 7.00
N VAL A 88 -9.54 -15.82 7.85
CA VAL A 88 -10.77 -15.54 8.60
C VAL A 88 -11.38 -14.24 8.07
N ILE A 89 -12.63 -14.29 7.67
CA ILE A 89 -13.41 -13.13 7.25
C ILE A 89 -14.32 -12.73 8.41
N VAL A 90 -14.13 -11.49 8.89
CA VAL A 90 -15.01 -10.91 9.90
C VAL A 90 -15.92 -9.91 9.20
N THR A 91 -17.22 -10.20 9.21
CA THR A 91 -18.26 -9.31 8.70
C THR A 91 -18.92 -8.62 9.88
N GLU A 92 -18.66 -7.31 10.04
CA GLU A 92 -19.30 -6.53 11.08
C GLU A 92 -20.18 -5.45 10.45
N GLY A 93 -21.32 -5.16 11.13
CA GLY A 93 -22.23 -4.12 10.70
C GLY A 93 -21.65 -2.71 10.88
N TYR A 94 -21.92 -2.09 12.02
CA TYR A 94 -21.55 -0.67 12.24
C TYR A 94 -20.22 -0.45 12.97
N GLY A 95 -19.56 -1.49 13.44
CA GLY A 95 -18.47 -1.41 14.42
C GLY A 95 -17.04 -1.63 13.91
N ALA A 96 -16.78 -1.64 12.60
CA ALA A 96 -15.46 -1.98 12.04
C ALA A 96 -14.32 -1.01 12.40
N ALA A 97 -14.59 0.10 13.06
CA ALA A 97 -13.57 1.10 13.42
C ALA A 97 -12.47 0.53 14.34
N TYR A 98 -12.79 -0.45 15.20
CA TYR A 98 -11.82 -1.07 16.10
C TYR A 98 -10.69 -1.79 15.34
N ALA A 99 -10.96 -2.28 14.13
CA ALA A 99 -9.98 -2.97 13.31
C ALA A 99 -8.88 -2.03 12.75
N LEU A 100 -9.09 -0.71 12.80
CA LEU A 100 -8.09 0.29 12.43
C LEU A 100 -7.05 0.50 13.53
N ASN A 101 -7.35 0.12 14.78
CA ASN A 101 -6.44 0.30 15.89
C ASN A 101 -5.15 -0.53 15.71
N PRO A 102 -3.98 -0.02 16.18
CA PRO A 102 -2.69 -0.69 16.01
C PRO A 102 -2.51 -1.95 16.89
N LYS A 103 -3.46 -2.31 17.70
CA LYS A 103 -3.40 -3.49 18.59
C LYS A 103 -3.25 -4.80 17.84
#